data_37423d216408f71cfa7db21da4727e86
#
_entry.id   37423d216408f71cfa7db21da4727e86
#
_cell.length_a   1.000
_cell.length_b   1.000
_cell.length_c   1.000
_cell.angle_alpha   90.00
_cell.angle_beta   90.00
_cell.angle_gamma   90.00
#
_symmetry.space_group_name_H-M   'P 1'
#
loop_
_entity.id
_entity.type
_entity.pdbx_description
1 polymer ?
#
loop_
_entity_poly.entity_id
_entity_poly.type
_entity_poly.pdbx_seq_one_letter_code
_entity_poly.pdbx_strand_id
1 'polypeptide(L)'
;TRRQTPQTDPRRLTKPVEEPLNLPSAAGKIQELQLIRVQTDAEVRIWNELMIQEHPRGAGPLVGAQIRYLIRSEHGWLGGLGFSASALQLKDRDRWIGWDAQTRRQQLHRVINLSRFLIRPSVHCHNLASRVLGMSLRCVADDFELRYGYRPWLVESFVDQSRHTGTCYQAANWRRVGQSAGRGRNDRHHRLSVPAKDIYLYPLARNVQRRLCD
;
A
#
# COMPACT_ATOMS: atom_id res chain seq x y z
N THR A 1 15.78 16.65 -20.84
CA THR A 1 16.36 15.33 -20.50
C THR A 1 16.29 15.16 -18.99
N ARG A 2 15.30 14.41 -18.46
CA ARG A 2 15.26 14.03 -17.04
C ARG A 2 16.39 13.05 -16.80
N ARG A 3 17.40 13.43 -16.02
CA ARG A 3 18.42 12.51 -15.49
C ARG A 3 17.67 11.41 -14.71
N GLN A 4 17.78 10.17 -15.19
CA GLN A 4 17.42 8.99 -14.40
C GLN A 4 18.43 8.92 -13.26
N THR A 5 17.95 9.09 -12.02
CA THR A 5 18.76 8.82 -10.83
C THR A 5 19.15 7.34 -10.90
N PRO A 6 20.42 6.97 -10.71
CA PRO A 6 20.83 5.59 -10.67
C PRO A 6 19.97 4.84 -9.66
N GLN A 7 19.36 3.73 -10.08
CA GLN A 7 18.59 2.88 -9.18
C GLN A 7 19.61 2.15 -8.32
N THR A 8 19.86 2.63 -7.12
CA THR A 8 20.69 1.92 -6.14
C THR A 8 19.97 0.64 -5.72
N ASP A 9 20.71 -0.46 -5.65
CA ASP A 9 20.18 -1.73 -5.18
C ASP A 9 19.58 -1.57 -3.77
N PRO A 10 18.46 -2.23 -3.49
CA PRO A 10 17.84 -2.14 -2.19
C PRO A 10 18.77 -2.70 -1.11
N ARG A 11 18.91 -1.99 0.01
CA ARG A 11 19.66 -2.48 1.17
C ARG A 11 19.03 -3.79 1.64
N ARG A 12 19.87 -4.83 1.79
CA ARG A 12 19.42 -6.17 2.16
C ARG A 12 19.98 -6.64 3.50
N LEU A 13 19.35 -7.64 4.08
CA LEU A 13 19.92 -8.44 5.16
C LEU A 13 20.93 -9.44 4.58
N THR A 14 21.85 -9.90 5.41
CA THR A 14 22.80 -11.00 5.07
C THR A 14 22.15 -12.38 5.17
N LYS A 15 21.05 -12.48 5.94
CA LYS A 15 20.25 -13.70 6.14
C LYS A 15 18.79 -13.41 5.86
N PRO A 16 18.00 -14.39 5.43
CA PRO A 16 16.54 -14.25 5.32
C PRO A 16 15.91 -13.86 6.65
N VAL A 17 14.75 -13.20 6.58
CA VAL A 17 13.93 -12.91 7.78
C VAL A 17 13.38 -14.25 8.32
N GLU A 18 13.59 -14.50 9.60
CA GLU A 18 13.11 -15.71 10.26
C GLU A 18 11.58 -15.88 10.10
N GLU A 19 11.15 -17.13 10.00
CA GLU A 19 9.73 -17.45 9.93
C GLU A 19 9.05 -17.25 11.28
N PRO A 20 7.80 -16.73 11.29
CA PRO A 20 7.05 -16.61 12.54
C PRO A 20 6.69 -17.99 13.09
N LEU A 21 6.75 -18.13 14.42
CA LEU A 21 6.53 -19.40 15.11
C LEU A 21 5.23 -19.37 15.92
N ASN A 22 4.56 -20.52 16.01
CA ASN A 22 3.39 -20.73 16.87
C ASN A 22 2.24 -19.76 16.64
N LEU A 23 1.99 -19.38 15.39
CA LEU A 23 0.96 -18.41 15.04
C LEU A 23 -0.45 -18.97 15.32
N PRO A 24 -1.35 -18.23 15.98
CA PRO A 24 -2.72 -18.65 16.17
C PRO A 24 -3.50 -18.64 14.83
N SER A 25 -4.51 -19.48 14.73
CA SER A 25 -5.36 -19.59 13.54
C SER A 25 -6.22 -18.34 13.25
N ALA A 26 -6.38 -17.45 14.23
CA ALA A 26 -7.20 -16.24 14.10
C ALA A 26 -6.52 -15.01 14.70
N ALA A 27 -6.58 -13.89 13.98
CA ALA A 27 -5.92 -12.64 14.37
C ALA A 27 -6.38 -12.09 15.73
N GLY A 28 -7.62 -12.37 16.16
CA GLY A 28 -8.12 -11.97 17.47
C GLY A 28 -7.35 -12.55 18.65
N LYS A 29 -6.61 -13.64 18.43
CA LYS A 29 -5.78 -14.29 19.44
C LYS A 29 -4.34 -13.77 19.51
N ILE A 30 -3.90 -12.95 18.56
CA ILE A 30 -2.60 -12.27 18.59
C ILE A 30 -2.70 -11.11 19.58
N GLN A 31 -1.86 -11.11 20.61
CA GLN A 31 -1.89 -10.12 21.69
C GLN A 31 -1.09 -8.86 21.33
N GLU A 32 0.11 -9.00 20.79
CA GLU A 32 1.04 -7.90 20.52
C GLU A 32 1.17 -7.55 19.03
N LEU A 33 0.04 -7.54 18.31
CA LEU A 33 0.06 -7.13 16.89
C LEU A 33 0.33 -5.63 16.76
N GLN A 34 1.44 -5.27 16.11
CA GLN A 34 1.91 -3.91 15.95
C GLN A 34 2.26 -3.59 14.50
N LEU A 35 2.06 -2.31 14.12
CA LEU A 35 2.61 -1.72 12.91
C LEU A 35 3.80 -0.84 13.29
N ILE A 36 4.99 -1.26 12.88
CA ILE A 36 6.23 -0.52 13.13
C ILE A 36 6.53 0.34 11.90
N ARG A 37 6.49 1.67 12.06
CA ARG A 37 6.89 2.59 11.00
C ARG A 37 8.39 2.45 10.73
N VAL A 38 8.74 2.13 9.48
CA VAL A 38 10.13 1.92 9.06
C VAL A 38 10.89 3.25 9.08
N GLN A 39 11.84 3.39 9.99
CA GLN A 39 12.62 4.61 10.21
C GLN A 39 14.13 4.34 10.25
N THR A 40 14.55 3.20 10.79
CA THR A 40 15.94 2.81 10.94
C THR A 40 16.46 2.00 9.75
N ASP A 41 17.79 1.96 9.58
CA ASP A 41 18.43 1.13 8.53
C ASP A 41 18.12 -0.36 8.69
N ALA A 42 18.07 -0.86 9.92
CA ALA A 42 17.72 -2.23 10.24
C ALA A 42 16.29 -2.56 9.77
N GLU A 43 15.31 -1.71 10.08
CA GLU A 43 13.94 -1.87 9.64
C GLU A 43 13.80 -1.79 8.11
N VAL A 44 14.56 -0.89 7.46
CA VAL A 44 14.62 -0.79 5.99
C VAL A 44 15.10 -2.10 5.38
N ARG A 45 16.15 -2.73 5.94
CA ARG A 45 16.67 -4.00 5.46
C ARG A 45 15.67 -5.13 5.63
N ILE A 46 15.00 -5.22 6.79
CA ILE A 46 13.95 -6.21 7.05
C ILE A 46 12.79 -6.04 6.05
N TRP A 47 12.30 -4.81 5.88
CA TRP A 47 11.20 -4.52 4.95
C TRP A 47 11.57 -4.88 3.50
N ASN A 48 12.76 -4.49 3.06
CA ASN A 48 13.26 -4.80 1.73
C ASN A 48 13.38 -6.31 1.53
N GLU A 49 13.94 -7.04 2.50
CA GLU A 49 14.12 -8.48 2.39
C GLU A 49 12.80 -9.22 2.26
N LEU A 50 11.81 -8.90 3.13
CA LEU A 50 10.46 -9.45 3.02
C LEU A 50 9.82 -9.17 1.65
N MET A 51 9.96 -7.94 1.15
CA MET A 51 9.39 -7.57 -0.16
C MET A 51 10.10 -8.26 -1.32
N ILE A 52 11.43 -8.42 -1.27
CA ILE A 52 12.20 -9.08 -2.32
C ILE A 52 11.85 -10.57 -2.39
N GLN A 53 11.79 -11.22 -1.24
CA GLN A 53 11.58 -12.67 -1.18
C GLN A 53 10.12 -13.07 -1.44
N GLU A 54 9.16 -12.31 -0.93
CA GLU A 54 7.80 -12.82 -0.79
C GLU A 54 6.73 -11.96 -1.51
N HIS A 55 7.06 -10.72 -1.92
CA HIS A 55 6.08 -9.89 -2.61
C HIS A 55 6.27 -9.89 -4.13
N PRO A 56 5.22 -10.11 -4.96
CA PRO A 56 5.36 -10.23 -6.43
C PRO A 56 6.02 -9.03 -7.13
N ARG A 57 5.98 -7.85 -6.53
CA ARG A 57 6.58 -6.62 -7.07
C ARG A 57 7.92 -6.26 -6.42
N GLY A 58 8.43 -7.09 -5.54
CA GLY A 58 9.68 -6.86 -4.83
C GLY A 58 9.73 -5.56 -4.03
N ALA A 59 10.93 -5.19 -3.57
CA ALA A 59 11.22 -3.95 -2.85
C ALA A 59 11.46 -2.75 -3.76
N GLY A 60 11.18 -2.84 -5.06
CA GLY A 60 11.41 -1.76 -6.02
C GLY A 60 10.87 -0.41 -5.55
N PRO A 61 11.39 0.72 -6.07
CA PRO A 61 11.17 2.04 -5.50
C PRO A 61 9.68 2.37 -5.41
N LEU A 62 9.26 2.86 -4.26
CA LEU A 62 7.98 3.51 -4.08
C LEU A 62 8.09 4.94 -4.63
N VAL A 63 7.01 5.45 -5.22
CA VAL A 63 7.04 6.73 -5.92
C VAL A 63 6.60 7.87 -5.01
N GLY A 64 7.38 8.95 -5.01
CA GLY A 64 7.08 10.18 -4.28
C GLY A 64 7.13 10.01 -2.76
N ALA A 65 6.28 10.77 -2.05
CA ALA A 65 6.13 10.65 -0.61
C ALA A 65 5.69 9.24 -0.21
N GLN A 66 6.36 8.64 0.76
CA GLN A 66 6.17 7.24 1.11
C GLN A 66 6.28 6.98 2.60
N ILE A 67 5.41 6.10 3.11
CA ILE A 67 5.47 5.53 4.45
C ILE A 67 5.47 4.01 4.32
N ARG A 68 6.34 3.35 5.07
CA ARG A 68 6.43 1.89 5.12
C ARG A 68 6.18 1.42 6.54
N TYR A 69 5.51 0.29 6.66
CA TYR A 69 5.31 -0.39 7.94
C TYR A 69 5.75 -1.83 7.85
N LEU A 70 6.36 -2.31 8.92
CA LEU A 70 6.53 -3.72 9.21
C LEU A 70 5.38 -4.19 10.10
N ILE A 71 4.91 -5.39 9.89
CA ILE A 71 3.88 -6.05 10.69
C ILE A 71 4.60 -6.99 11.66
N ARG A 72 4.54 -6.72 12.95
CA ARG A 72 5.18 -7.50 14.00
C ARG A 72 4.16 -8.03 14.99
N SER A 73 4.47 -9.17 15.59
CA SER A 73 3.78 -9.71 16.76
C SER A 73 4.78 -10.41 17.68
N GLU A 74 4.30 -10.97 18.79
CA GLU A 74 5.02 -11.89 19.66
C GLU A 74 5.55 -13.15 18.93
N HIS A 75 4.96 -13.45 17.77
CA HIS A 75 5.32 -14.60 16.93
C HIS A 75 6.43 -14.31 15.90
N GLY A 76 6.82 -13.04 15.73
CA GLY A 76 7.82 -12.60 14.74
C GLY A 76 7.26 -11.62 13.72
N TRP A 77 7.94 -11.51 12.56
CA TRP A 77 7.58 -10.62 11.46
C TRP A 77 6.53 -11.30 10.57
N LEU A 78 5.36 -10.69 10.46
CA LEU A 78 4.20 -11.23 9.73
C LEU A 78 4.04 -10.68 8.31
N GLY A 79 4.79 -9.62 7.97
CA GLY A 79 4.71 -8.97 6.66
C GLY A 79 5.04 -7.49 6.68
N GLY A 80 4.49 -6.75 5.70
CA GLY A 80 4.69 -5.31 5.62
C GLY A 80 3.74 -4.59 4.67
N LEU A 81 3.64 -3.27 4.84
CA LEU A 81 2.89 -2.38 3.97
C LEU A 81 3.78 -1.26 3.45
N GLY A 82 3.42 -0.72 2.29
CA GLY A 82 4.07 0.46 1.72
C GLY A 82 3.05 1.37 1.06
N PHE A 83 2.90 2.57 1.61
CA PHE A 83 2.13 3.65 1.01
C PHE A 83 3.03 4.57 0.19
N SER A 84 2.53 5.09 -0.91
CA SER A 84 3.28 5.96 -1.82
C SER A 84 2.35 6.98 -2.48
N ALA A 85 2.91 7.87 -3.33
CA ALA A 85 2.08 8.75 -4.13
C ALA A 85 1.12 7.96 -5.02
N SER A 86 -0.08 8.50 -5.21
CA SER A 86 -1.15 7.95 -6.05
C SER A 86 -0.80 7.94 -7.54
N ALA A 87 -1.61 7.25 -8.34
CA ALA A 87 -1.54 7.34 -9.80
C ALA A 87 -1.93 8.74 -10.27
N LEU A 88 -1.17 9.31 -11.24
CA LEU A 88 -1.42 10.66 -11.76
C LEU A 88 -2.82 10.79 -12.39
N GLN A 89 -3.26 9.75 -13.10
CA GLN A 89 -4.57 9.67 -13.73
C GLN A 89 -5.13 8.27 -13.51
N LEU A 90 -6.38 8.19 -13.06
CA LEU A 90 -7.07 6.94 -12.83
C LEU A 90 -8.57 7.15 -13.04
N LYS A 91 -9.07 6.78 -14.23
CA LYS A 91 -10.42 7.10 -14.71
C LYS A 91 -11.52 6.83 -13.68
N ASP A 92 -11.55 5.64 -13.08
CA ASP A 92 -12.65 5.25 -12.20
C ASP A 92 -12.54 5.91 -10.81
N ARG A 93 -11.32 6.12 -10.30
CA ARG A 93 -11.10 6.94 -9.11
C ARG A 93 -11.52 8.38 -9.35
N ASP A 94 -11.08 8.98 -10.45
CA ASP A 94 -11.34 10.39 -10.78
C ASP A 94 -12.84 10.62 -10.96
N ARG A 95 -13.55 9.67 -11.61
CA ARG A 95 -15.02 9.68 -11.72
C ARG A 95 -15.69 9.55 -10.35
N TRP A 96 -15.19 8.67 -9.48
CA TRP A 96 -15.75 8.49 -8.15
C TRP A 96 -15.58 9.74 -7.28
N ILE A 97 -14.44 10.43 -7.38
CA ILE A 97 -14.21 11.71 -6.66
C ILE A 97 -15.09 12.81 -7.24
N GLY A 98 -15.19 12.93 -8.56
CA GLY A 98 -15.96 13.96 -9.26
C GLY A 98 -15.18 15.24 -9.60
N TRP A 99 -13.84 15.25 -9.38
CA TRP A 99 -13.01 16.41 -9.66
C TRP A 99 -12.70 16.60 -11.16
N ASP A 100 -12.41 17.83 -11.55
CA ASP A 100 -11.88 18.14 -12.87
C ASP A 100 -10.34 17.96 -12.93
N ALA A 101 -9.76 18.22 -14.10
CA ALA A 101 -8.32 18.05 -14.31
C ALA A 101 -7.47 19.10 -13.56
N GLN A 102 -8.00 20.28 -13.30
CA GLN A 102 -7.31 21.34 -12.57
C GLN A 102 -7.29 21.03 -11.08
N THR A 103 -8.44 20.75 -10.49
CA THR A 103 -8.60 20.36 -9.09
C THR A 103 -7.78 19.10 -8.78
N ARG A 104 -7.81 18.09 -9.68
CA ARG A 104 -6.95 16.91 -9.55
C ARG A 104 -5.47 17.28 -9.44
N ARG A 105 -4.95 18.16 -10.26
CA ARG A 105 -3.53 18.57 -10.18
C ARG A 105 -3.18 19.23 -8.85
N GLN A 106 -4.11 19.98 -8.28
CA GLN A 106 -3.94 20.66 -7.00
C GLN A 106 -4.07 19.71 -5.82
N GLN A 107 -5.05 18.81 -5.83
CA GLN A 107 -5.44 17.98 -4.69
C GLN A 107 -4.86 16.55 -4.72
N LEU A 108 -4.17 16.14 -5.80
CA LEU A 108 -3.71 14.75 -5.96
C LEU A 108 -2.79 14.28 -4.83
N HIS A 109 -2.05 15.20 -4.20
CA HIS A 109 -1.21 14.89 -3.03
C HIS A 109 -2.03 14.41 -1.81
N ARG A 110 -3.34 14.72 -1.75
CA ARG A 110 -4.27 14.25 -0.72
C ARG A 110 -4.72 12.80 -0.94
N VAL A 111 -4.34 12.19 -2.08
CA VAL A 111 -4.60 10.78 -2.38
C VAL A 111 -3.28 10.01 -2.33
N ILE A 112 -3.23 8.95 -1.55
CA ILE A 112 -2.09 8.05 -1.45
C ILE A 112 -2.44 6.66 -1.94
N ASN A 113 -1.42 5.89 -2.33
CA ASN A 113 -1.59 4.54 -2.85
C ASN A 113 -0.98 3.51 -1.90
N LEU A 114 -1.76 2.52 -1.44
CA LEU A 114 -1.22 1.31 -0.84
C LEU A 114 -0.57 0.46 -1.93
N SER A 115 0.72 0.68 -2.17
CA SER A 115 1.47 0.13 -3.29
C SER A 115 2.10 -1.23 -2.99
N ARG A 116 2.27 -1.56 -1.73
CA ARG A 116 2.75 -2.85 -1.22
C ARG A 116 1.89 -3.28 -0.05
N PHE A 117 1.42 -4.49 -0.10
CA PHE A 117 0.76 -5.15 1.02
C PHE A 117 1.13 -6.63 0.99
N LEU A 118 1.83 -7.06 2.01
CA LEU A 118 2.31 -8.42 2.20
C LEU A 118 1.90 -8.92 3.56
N ILE A 119 1.13 -9.99 3.57
CA ILE A 119 1.11 -10.98 4.66
C ILE A 119 1.95 -12.13 4.15
N ARG A 120 2.94 -12.57 4.91
CA ARG A 120 3.88 -13.62 4.47
C ARG A 120 3.14 -14.89 4.08
N PRO A 121 3.57 -15.60 3.03
CA PRO A 121 2.90 -16.82 2.57
C PRO A 121 2.79 -17.91 3.63
N SER A 122 3.76 -17.97 4.56
CA SER A 122 3.75 -18.90 5.71
C SER A 122 2.74 -18.53 6.78
N VAL A 123 2.16 -17.33 6.75
CA VAL A 123 1.25 -16.80 7.79
C VAL A 123 -0.20 -17.15 7.45
N HIS A 124 -0.70 -18.22 8.02
CA HIS A 124 -2.08 -18.67 7.90
C HIS A 124 -2.89 -18.26 9.14
N CYS A 125 -3.42 -17.02 9.13
CA CYS A 125 -4.14 -16.48 10.28
C CYS A 125 -5.40 -15.73 9.80
N HIS A 126 -6.58 -16.26 10.16
CA HIS A 126 -7.87 -15.68 9.76
C HIS A 126 -8.00 -14.21 10.20
N ASN A 127 -8.50 -13.37 9.30
CA ASN A 127 -8.75 -11.95 9.50
C ASN A 127 -7.51 -11.09 9.77
N LEU A 128 -6.28 -11.65 9.67
CA LEU A 128 -5.07 -10.86 9.91
C LEU A 128 -4.93 -9.74 8.88
N ALA A 129 -5.12 -10.03 7.59
CA ALA A 129 -4.99 -9.05 6.52
C ALA A 129 -5.95 -7.86 6.71
N SER A 130 -7.23 -8.10 6.97
CA SER A 130 -8.21 -7.04 7.20
C SER A 130 -7.94 -6.26 8.49
N ARG A 131 -7.51 -6.94 9.57
CA ARG A 131 -7.09 -6.28 10.84
C ARG A 131 -5.92 -5.33 10.61
N VAL A 132 -4.89 -5.79 9.90
CA VAL A 132 -3.71 -4.98 9.55
C VAL A 132 -4.07 -3.79 8.66
N LEU A 133 -4.91 -3.98 7.65
CA LEU A 133 -5.44 -2.88 6.84
C LEU A 133 -6.13 -1.84 7.73
N GLY A 134 -7.06 -2.27 8.58
CA GLY A 134 -7.75 -1.37 9.51
C GLY A 134 -6.81 -0.63 10.47
N MET A 135 -5.75 -1.30 10.96
CA MET A 135 -4.72 -0.65 11.79
C MET A 135 -3.97 0.43 11.01
N SER A 136 -3.53 0.13 9.79
CA SER A 136 -2.75 1.06 8.96
C SER A 136 -3.55 2.32 8.59
N LEU A 137 -4.85 2.19 8.34
CA LEU A 137 -5.73 3.30 8.01
C LEU A 137 -5.94 4.27 9.19
N ARG A 138 -5.76 3.82 10.43
CA ARG A 138 -5.85 4.68 11.61
C ARG A 138 -4.63 5.57 11.84
N CYS A 139 -3.44 5.16 11.36
CA CYS A 139 -2.19 5.88 11.63
C CYS A 139 -1.59 6.56 10.39
N VAL A 140 -1.84 6.05 9.18
CA VAL A 140 -1.14 6.51 7.97
C VAL A 140 -1.32 8.00 7.68
N ALA A 141 -2.49 8.57 7.96
CA ALA A 141 -2.76 9.99 7.72
C ALA A 141 -1.91 10.88 8.65
N ASP A 142 -1.82 10.51 9.92
CA ASP A 142 -1.02 11.22 10.93
C ASP A 142 0.48 11.10 10.61
N ASP A 143 0.93 9.91 10.21
CA ASP A 143 2.32 9.67 9.82
C ASP A 143 2.73 10.44 8.56
N PHE A 144 1.83 10.60 7.58
CA PHE A 144 2.09 11.46 6.43
C PHE A 144 2.17 12.93 6.82
N GLU A 145 1.26 13.41 7.67
CA GLU A 145 1.25 14.79 8.15
C GLU A 145 2.53 15.10 8.93
N LEU A 146 2.91 14.20 9.85
CA LEU A 146 4.15 14.34 10.63
C LEU A 146 5.40 14.39 9.75
N ARG A 147 5.46 13.58 8.70
CA ARG A 147 6.66 13.44 7.87
C ARG A 147 6.75 14.44 6.73
N TYR A 148 5.61 14.82 6.14
CA TYR A 148 5.56 15.59 4.89
C TYR A 148 4.78 16.90 4.99
N GLY A 149 4.18 17.22 6.16
CA GLY A 149 3.43 18.45 6.38
C GLY A 149 2.06 18.50 5.71
N TYR A 150 1.56 17.37 5.20
CA TYR A 150 0.21 17.29 4.65
C TYR A 150 -0.50 16.00 5.03
N ARG A 151 -1.81 16.10 5.24
CA ARG A 151 -2.66 14.97 5.64
C ARG A 151 -3.39 14.40 4.43
N PRO A 152 -3.19 13.13 4.05
CA PRO A 152 -3.99 12.50 3.00
C PRO A 152 -5.44 12.29 3.46
N TRP A 153 -6.37 12.33 2.49
CA TRP A 153 -7.80 12.18 2.71
C TRP A 153 -8.38 10.91 2.09
N LEU A 154 -7.65 10.31 1.14
CA LEU A 154 -8.09 9.12 0.43
C LEU A 154 -6.91 8.17 0.22
N VAL A 155 -7.16 6.87 0.36
CA VAL A 155 -6.22 5.81 -0.05
C VAL A 155 -6.81 5.08 -1.25
N GLU A 156 -5.98 4.84 -2.26
CA GLU A 156 -6.26 3.92 -3.35
C GLU A 156 -5.42 2.64 -3.25
N SER A 157 -5.89 1.53 -3.78
CA SER A 157 -5.13 0.30 -3.94
C SER A 157 -5.55 -0.46 -5.20
N PHE A 158 -4.64 -1.26 -5.74
CA PHE A 158 -4.84 -2.06 -6.95
C PHE A 158 -4.72 -3.54 -6.62
N VAL A 159 -5.79 -4.28 -6.80
CA VAL A 159 -5.86 -5.73 -6.53
C VAL A 159 -5.89 -6.51 -7.83
N ASP A 160 -4.91 -7.38 -8.01
CA ASP A 160 -4.83 -8.30 -9.14
C ASP A 160 -5.76 -9.51 -8.89
N GLN A 161 -6.88 -9.56 -9.61
CA GLN A 161 -7.89 -10.60 -9.43
C GLN A 161 -7.39 -12.00 -9.82
N SER A 162 -6.34 -12.11 -10.63
CA SER A 162 -5.76 -13.42 -10.95
C SER A 162 -5.07 -14.07 -9.74
N ARG A 163 -4.77 -13.29 -8.71
CA ARG A 163 -4.04 -13.72 -7.51
C ARG A 163 -4.82 -13.54 -6.21
N HIS A 164 -5.73 -12.57 -6.15
CA HIS A 164 -6.41 -12.18 -4.91
C HIS A 164 -7.86 -11.78 -5.18
N THR A 165 -8.77 -12.29 -4.39
CA THR A 165 -10.21 -11.97 -4.47
C THR A 165 -10.58 -10.59 -3.93
N GLY A 166 -9.66 -9.92 -3.20
CA GLY A 166 -9.93 -8.63 -2.57
C GLY A 166 -10.77 -8.69 -1.29
N THR A 167 -11.08 -9.88 -0.78
CA THR A 167 -11.94 -10.09 0.41
C THR A 167 -11.45 -9.32 1.64
N CYS A 168 -10.12 -9.25 1.87
CA CYS A 168 -9.57 -8.52 3.01
C CYS A 168 -9.81 -7.00 2.91
N TYR A 169 -9.85 -6.44 1.70
CA TYR A 169 -10.22 -5.04 1.46
C TYR A 169 -11.68 -4.79 1.78
N GLN A 170 -12.58 -5.66 1.31
CA GLN A 170 -14.02 -5.57 1.60
C GLN A 170 -14.28 -5.70 3.11
N ALA A 171 -13.64 -6.68 3.78
CA ALA A 171 -13.72 -6.86 5.22
C ALA A 171 -13.15 -5.67 6.03
N ALA A 172 -12.26 -4.87 5.43
CA ALA A 172 -11.72 -3.63 6.00
C ALA A 172 -12.48 -2.37 5.51
N ASN A 173 -13.70 -2.52 4.97
CA ASN A 173 -14.59 -1.45 4.50
C ASN A 173 -14.05 -0.60 3.34
N TRP A 174 -13.14 -1.14 2.52
CA TRP A 174 -12.76 -0.50 1.28
C TRP A 174 -13.86 -0.66 0.23
N ARG A 175 -13.97 0.34 -0.64
CA ARG A 175 -14.95 0.36 -1.74
C ARG A 175 -14.27 0.01 -3.05
N ARG A 176 -14.74 -1.01 -3.74
CA ARG A 176 -14.37 -1.28 -5.13
C ARG A 176 -15.10 -0.27 -6.02
N VAL A 177 -14.34 0.50 -6.82
CA VAL A 177 -14.91 1.57 -7.66
C VAL A 177 -14.77 1.33 -9.15
N GLY A 178 -14.01 0.33 -9.57
CA GLY A 178 -13.82 -0.01 -10.97
C GLY A 178 -12.55 -0.81 -11.20
N GLN A 179 -12.02 -0.71 -12.41
CA GLN A 179 -10.82 -1.43 -12.82
C GLN A 179 -9.81 -0.51 -13.52
N SER A 180 -8.54 -0.85 -13.39
CA SER A 180 -7.47 -0.18 -14.14
C SER A 180 -7.51 -0.62 -15.61
N ALA A 181 -7.06 0.26 -16.51
CA ALA A 181 -7.08 0.01 -17.96
C ALA A 181 -6.03 -1.04 -18.44
N GLY A 182 -5.40 -1.80 -17.54
CA GLY A 182 -4.40 -2.81 -17.90
C GLY A 182 -3.12 -2.24 -18.53
N ARG A 183 -2.79 -0.97 -18.24
CA ARG A 183 -1.60 -0.30 -18.77
C ARG A 183 -0.45 -0.34 -17.76
N GLY A 184 0.75 -0.66 -18.23
CA GLY A 184 1.96 -0.49 -17.43
C GLY A 184 2.18 0.98 -17.05
N ARG A 185 2.67 1.26 -15.83
CA ARG A 185 2.83 2.63 -15.30
C ARG A 185 3.66 3.55 -16.20
N ASN A 186 4.63 3.01 -16.95
CA ASN A 186 5.53 3.73 -17.85
C ASN A 186 5.34 3.37 -19.32
N ASP A 187 4.29 2.62 -19.66
CA ASP A 187 4.04 2.17 -21.02
C ASP A 187 3.29 3.25 -21.82
N ARG A 188 4.06 4.21 -22.36
CA ARG A 188 3.56 5.28 -23.23
C ARG A 188 3.07 4.76 -24.59
N HIS A 189 3.48 3.57 -24.98
CA HIS A 189 3.25 3.01 -26.32
C HIS A 189 2.29 1.82 -26.33
N HIS A 190 1.63 1.51 -25.20
CA HIS A 190 0.68 0.40 -25.08
C HIS A 190 1.24 -0.98 -25.51
N ARG A 191 2.54 -1.21 -25.31
CA ARG A 191 3.24 -2.43 -25.75
C ARG A 191 3.11 -3.60 -24.77
N LEU A 192 2.77 -3.30 -23.50
CA LEU A 192 2.63 -4.29 -22.43
C LEU A 192 1.18 -4.40 -22.00
N SER A 193 0.56 -5.52 -22.31
CA SER A 193 -0.74 -5.88 -21.73
C SER A 193 -0.52 -6.33 -20.28
N VAL A 194 -0.86 -5.48 -19.32
CA VAL A 194 -0.89 -5.84 -17.90
C VAL A 194 -2.32 -6.18 -17.53
N PRO A 195 -2.59 -7.27 -16.80
CA PRO A 195 -3.96 -7.59 -16.37
C PRO A 195 -4.65 -6.41 -15.70
N ALA A 196 -5.93 -6.20 -16.02
CA ALA A 196 -6.75 -5.21 -15.33
C ALA A 196 -6.80 -5.54 -13.84
N LYS A 197 -6.70 -4.51 -12.99
CA LYS A 197 -6.73 -4.67 -11.54
C LYS A 197 -7.94 -3.95 -10.98
N ASP A 198 -8.58 -4.54 -10.01
CA ASP A 198 -9.62 -3.85 -9.26
C ASP A 198 -9.05 -2.66 -8.52
N ILE A 199 -9.78 -1.55 -8.56
CA ILE A 199 -9.46 -0.32 -7.84
C ILE A 199 -10.31 -0.29 -6.58
N TYR A 200 -9.62 -0.28 -5.45
CA TYR A 200 -10.22 -0.10 -4.13
C TYR A 200 -9.87 1.27 -3.59
N LEU A 201 -10.85 1.94 -2.98
CA LEU A 201 -10.69 3.23 -2.31
C LEU A 201 -11.12 3.14 -0.85
N TYR A 202 -10.41 3.86 0.02
CA TYR A 202 -10.78 4.04 1.41
C TYR A 202 -10.69 5.52 1.82
N PRO A 203 -11.82 6.16 2.22
CA PRO A 203 -11.83 7.52 2.74
C PRO A 203 -11.16 7.60 4.12
N LEU A 204 -10.14 8.43 4.27
CA LEU A 204 -9.51 8.77 5.55
C LEU A 204 -10.18 9.99 6.21
N ALA A 205 -10.99 10.74 5.47
CA ALA A 205 -11.70 11.92 5.94
C ALA A 205 -13.19 11.81 5.65
N ARG A 206 -14.01 12.47 6.49
CA ARG A 206 -15.44 12.65 6.23
C ARG A 206 -15.65 13.55 5.01
N ASN A 207 -16.68 13.29 4.21
CA ASN A 207 -17.03 14.07 3.01
C ASN A 207 -15.85 14.24 2.05
N VAL A 208 -15.05 13.16 1.86
CA VAL A 208 -13.79 13.19 1.11
C VAL A 208 -13.96 13.70 -0.32
N GLN A 209 -15.04 13.33 -1.01
CA GLN A 209 -15.31 13.78 -2.38
C GLN A 209 -15.45 15.29 -2.43
N ARG A 210 -16.26 15.89 -1.55
CA ARG A 210 -16.43 17.34 -1.45
C ARG A 210 -15.09 18.02 -1.16
N ARG A 211 -14.34 17.54 -0.16
CA ARG A 211 -13.02 18.10 0.20
C ARG A 211 -12.00 18.05 -0.92
N LEU A 212 -12.06 17.02 -1.77
CA LEU A 212 -11.17 16.88 -2.92
C LEU A 212 -11.61 17.71 -4.13
N CYS A 213 -12.85 18.18 -4.16
CA CYS A 213 -13.40 19.02 -5.23
C CYS A 213 -13.39 20.52 -4.89
N ASP A 214 -13.32 20.89 -3.60
CA ASP A 214 -13.16 22.25 -3.10
C ASP A 214 -11.67 22.69 -3.23
#